data_5aa64052dde1a14bea922f2e720b251b
#
_entry.id   5aa64052dde1a14bea922f2e720b251b
#
_cell.length_a   1.000
_cell.length_b   1.000
_cell.length_c   1.000
_cell.angle_alpha   90.00
_cell.angle_beta   90.00
_cell.angle_gamma   90.00
#
_symmetry.space_group_name_H-M   'P 1'
#
loop_
_entity.id
_entity.type
_entity.pdbx_description
1 polymer ?
#
loop_
_entity_poly.entity_id
_entity_poly.type
_entity_poly.pdbx_seq_one_letter_code
_entity_poly.pdbx_strand_id
1 'polypeptide(L)'
;MTFPAGNVLIVEDDPDVREMLSTLLATEGFHAVAAEDGLEGLHLLRTMRRRAPETPCLVLLDLKMPRLGGKEFRRAQLGDPTVASVPVAVMSGATDLEERAQALGAVATLPKPIDCDVLLDVVRRYCA
;
A
#
# COMPACT_ATOMS: atom_id res chain seq x y z
N MET A 1 -17.78 -9.81 15.62
CA MET A 1 -17.64 -8.70 14.66
C MET A 1 -16.81 -9.18 13.47
N THR A 2 -17.41 -9.17 12.31
CA THR A 2 -16.69 -9.49 11.09
C THR A 2 -16.01 -8.23 10.56
N PHE A 3 -14.70 -8.26 10.42
CA PHE A 3 -14.01 -7.21 9.70
C PHE A 3 -14.35 -7.36 8.21
N PRO A 4 -14.54 -6.24 7.49
CA PRO A 4 -14.72 -6.34 6.04
C PRO A 4 -13.54 -7.07 5.42
N ALA A 5 -13.81 -7.93 4.47
CA ALA A 5 -12.77 -8.63 3.75
C ALA A 5 -11.81 -7.60 3.13
N GLY A 6 -10.53 -7.76 3.40
CA GLY A 6 -9.49 -6.98 2.76
C GLY A 6 -9.36 -5.53 3.21
N ASN A 7 -8.61 -5.31 4.26
CA ASN A 7 -8.14 -3.96 4.63
C ASN A 7 -6.85 -3.67 3.88
N VAL A 8 -6.88 -2.62 3.04
CA VAL A 8 -5.73 -2.16 2.26
C VAL A 8 -5.21 -0.86 2.85
N LEU A 9 -3.91 -0.74 3.03
CA LEU A 9 -3.28 0.52 3.42
C LEU A 9 -2.75 1.21 2.17
N ILE A 10 -3.19 2.45 1.95
CA ILE A 10 -2.71 3.30 0.85
C ILE A 10 -1.77 4.34 1.44
N VAL A 11 -0.53 4.41 0.92
CA VAL A 11 0.45 5.41 1.32
C VAL A 11 0.77 6.25 0.08
N GLU A 12 0.19 7.44 0.00
CA GLU A 12 0.21 8.29 -1.19
C GLU A 12 0.07 9.76 -0.79
N ASP A 13 0.95 10.63 -1.25
CA ASP A 13 0.91 12.06 -0.91
C ASP A 13 -0.10 12.87 -1.72
N ASP A 14 -0.47 12.43 -2.92
CA ASP A 14 -1.45 13.14 -3.75
C ASP A 14 -2.88 12.85 -3.26
N PRO A 15 -3.61 13.87 -2.76
CA PRO A 15 -4.96 13.66 -2.24
C PRO A 15 -5.95 13.16 -3.27
N ASP A 16 -5.79 13.56 -4.55
CA ASP A 16 -6.69 13.10 -5.61
C ASP A 16 -6.49 11.61 -5.90
N VAL A 17 -5.24 11.16 -5.91
CA VAL A 17 -4.93 9.74 -6.09
C VAL A 17 -5.42 8.93 -4.90
N ARG A 18 -5.19 9.41 -3.66
CA ARG A 18 -5.72 8.74 -2.45
C ARG A 18 -7.23 8.54 -2.53
N GLU A 19 -7.95 9.62 -2.87
CA GLU A 19 -9.40 9.57 -2.95
C GLU A 19 -9.88 8.61 -4.04
N MET A 20 -9.26 8.68 -5.21
CA MET A 20 -9.59 7.78 -6.33
C MET A 20 -9.40 6.32 -5.95
N LEU A 21 -8.26 5.99 -5.35
CA LEU A 21 -7.97 4.61 -4.93
C LEU A 21 -8.93 4.14 -3.83
N SER A 22 -9.19 4.99 -2.85
CA SER A 22 -10.10 4.65 -1.75
C SER A 22 -11.52 4.40 -2.25
N THR A 23 -12.01 5.25 -3.16
CA THR A 23 -13.34 5.11 -3.76
C THR A 23 -13.44 3.84 -4.59
N LEU A 24 -12.44 3.59 -5.44
CA LEU A 24 -12.41 2.38 -6.26
C LEU A 24 -12.45 1.11 -5.42
N LEU A 25 -11.62 1.05 -4.38
CA LEU A 25 -11.56 -0.12 -3.50
C LEU A 25 -12.87 -0.31 -2.73
N ALA A 26 -13.46 0.77 -2.22
CA ALA A 26 -14.74 0.71 -1.52
C ALA A 26 -15.86 0.19 -2.44
N THR A 27 -15.89 0.64 -3.70
CA THR A 27 -16.86 0.19 -4.68
C THR A 27 -16.76 -1.32 -4.93
N GLU A 28 -15.57 -1.89 -4.84
CA GLU A 28 -15.32 -3.30 -5.05
C GLU A 28 -15.38 -4.14 -3.75
N GLY A 29 -15.82 -3.55 -2.66
CA GLY A 29 -16.04 -4.24 -1.40
C GLY A 29 -14.82 -4.33 -0.49
N PHE A 30 -13.74 -3.61 -0.79
CA PHE A 30 -12.55 -3.55 0.05
C PHE A 30 -12.58 -2.31 0.95
N HIS A 31 -11.99 -2.42 2.14
CA HIS A 31 -11.84 -1.28 3.03
C HIS A 31 -10.42 -0.72 2.90
N ALA A 32 -10.31 0.58 2.65
CA ALA A 32 -9.04 1.26 2.51
C ALA A 32 -8.81 2.23 3.66
N VAL A 33 -7.59 2.22 4.19
CA VAL A 33 -7.09 3.24 5.13
C VAL A 33 -5.99 3.97 4.38
N ALA A 34 -6.00 5.29 4.41
CA ALA A 34 -5.07 6.09 3.62
C ALA A 34 -4.16 6.94 4.50
N ALA A 35 -2.89 6.97 4.14
CA ALA A 35 -1.86 7.81 4.75
C ALA A 35 -1.32 8.79 3.71
N GLU A 36 -0.97 9.99 4.14
CA GLU A 36 -0.48 11.05 3.25
C GLU A 36 1.04 11.07 3.07
N ASP A 37 1.77 10.30 3.89
CA ASP A 37 3.23 10.15 3.78
C ASP A 37 3.70 8.87 4.46
N GLY A 38 5.00 8.61 4.36
CA GLY A 38 5.58 7.39 4.90
C GLY A 38 5.56 7.29 6.42
N LEU A 39 5.66 8.41 7.14
CA LEU A 39 5.60 8.41 8.61
C LEU A 39 4.22 8.01 9.10
N GLU A 40 3.18 8.64 8.56
CA GLU A 40 1.80 8.27 8.85
C GLU A 40 1.51 6.83 8.43
N GLY A 41 2.04 6.44 7.26
CA GLY A 41 1.90 5.08 6.75
C GLY A 41 2.44 4.03 7.70
N LEU A 42 3.63 4.22 8.25
CA LEU A 42 4.22 3.31 9.24
C LEU A 42 3.39 3.24 10.52
N HIS A 43 2.93 4.40 10.99
CA HIS A 43 2.09 4.46 12.19
C HIS A 43 0.80 3.66 11.99
N LEU A 44 0.11 3.90 10.86
CA LEU A 44 -1.13 3.19 10.54
C LEU A 44 -0.90 1.70 10.33
N LEU A 45 0.18 1.32 9.66
CA LEU A 45 0.52 -0.08 9.44
C LEU A 45 0.69 -0.83 10.76
N ARG A 46 1.43 -0.26 11.70
CA ARG A 46 1.64 -0.83 13.03
C ARG A 46 0.35 -0.91 13.83
N THR A 47 -0.47 0.14 13.76
CA THR A 47 -1.76 0.20 14.45
C THR A 47 -2.73 -0.84 13.92
N MET A 48 -2.84 -0.96 12.60
CA MET A 48 -3.71 -1.97 11.97
C MET A 48 -3.31 -3.38 12.40
N ARG A 49 -2.02 -3.67 12.36
CA ARG A 49 -1.50 -5.00 12.71
C ARG A 49 -1.75 -5.35 14.18
N ARG A 50 -1.65 -4.38 15.07
CA ARG A 50 -1.95 -4.61 16.50
C ARG A 50 -3.43 -4.90 16.74
N ARG A 51 -4.33 -4.24 15.99
CA ARG A 51 -5.77 -4.41 16.15
C ARG A 51 -6.28 -5.70 15.55
N ALA A 52 -5.70 -6.10 14.41
CA ALA A 52 -6.08 -7.34 13.73
C ALA A 52 -4.83 -7.90 13.04
N PRO A 53 -4.32 -9.06 13.51
CA PRO A 53 -3.00 -9.57 13.06
C PRO A 53 -2.86 -9.84 11.56
N GLU A 54 -3.97 -9.96 10.84
CA GLU A 54 -3.95 -10.22 9.39
C GLU A 54 -4.14 -8.96 8.55
N THR A 55 -4.16 -7.80 9.19
CA THR A 55 -4.34 -6.52 8.48
C THR A 55 -3.09 -5.64 8.53
N PRO A 56 -2.87 -4.86 7.48
CA PRO A 56 -3.55 -4.91 6.20
C PRO A 56 -3.13 -6.14 5.39
N CYS A 57 -3.95 -6.54 4.43
CA CYS A 57 -3.60 -7.63 3.52
C CYS A 57 -2.61 -7.18 2.43
N LEU A 58 -2.56 -5.87 2.17
CA LEU A 58 -1.70 -5.27 1.14
C LEU A 58 -1.45 -3.81 1.47
N VAL A 59 -0.24 -3.34 1.19
CA VAL A 59 0.11 -1.92 1.20
C VAL A 59 0.30 -1.46 -0.24
N LEU A 60 -0.38 -0.38 -0.63
CA LEU A 60 -0.13 0.33 -1.88
C LEU A 60 0.76 1.51 -1.56
N LEU A 61 2.00 1.49 -2.03
CA LEU A 61 3.04 2.42 -1.61
C LEU A 61 3.54 3.27 -2.77
N ASP A 62 3.34 4.58 -2.69
CA ASP A 62 3.96 5.53 -3.60
C ASP A 62 5.45 5.66 -3.26
N LEU A 63 6.29 5.66 -4.28
CA LEU A 63 7.74 5.74 -4.09
C LEU A 63 8.23 7.18 -3.85
N LYS A 64 7.51 8.18 -4.35
CA LYS A 64 7.89 9.59 -4.19
C LYS A 64 6.96 10.29 -3.22
N MET A 65 7.43 10.51 -2.00
CA MET A 65 6.65 11.18 -0.97
C MET A 65 7.56 12.08 -0.13
N PRO A 66 7.02 13.20 0.42
CA PRO A 66 7.76 14.01 1.38
C PRO A 66 7.90 13.29 2.73
N ARG A 67 8.80 13.77 3.56
CA ARG A 67 9.10 13.36 4.93
C ARG A 67 9.66 11.95 5.04
N LEU A 68 8.99 10.93 4.56
CA LEU A 68 9.53 9.58 4.48
C LEU A 68 9.09 8.97 3.16
N GLY A 69 10.02 8.76 2.25
CA GLY A 69 9.74 8.19 0.94
C GLY A 69 9.48 6.69 0.98
N GLY A 70 9.12 6.13 -0.18
CA GLY A 70 8.77 4.72 -0.27
C GLY A 70 9.92 3.77 0.08
N LYS A 71 11.13 4.11 -0.32
CA LYS A 71 12.33 3.31 0.01
C LYS A 71 12.57 3.25 1.52
N GLU A 72 12.50 4.40 2.18
CA GLU A 72 12.69 4.51 3.63
C GLU A 72 11.56 3.82 4.40
N PHE A 73 10.33 3.96 3.91
CA PHE A 73 9.18 3.24 4.45
C PHE A 73 9.42 1.72 4.42
N ARG A 74 9.82 1.21 3.25
CA ARG A 74 10.05 -0.23 3.08
C ARG A 74 11.17 -0.73 3.97
N ARG A 75 12.25 0.06 4.10
CA ARG A 75 13.36 -0.30 4.99
C ARG A 75 12.90 -0.39 6.45
N ALA A 76 12.13 0.59 6.92
CA ALA A 76 11.60 0.59 8.28
C ALA A 76 10.63 -0.57 8.52
N GLN A 77 9.78 -0.86 7.54
CA GLN A 77 8.88 -2.00 7.58
C GLN A 77 9.62 -3.32 7.72
N LEU A 78 10.63 -3.55 6.88
CA LEU A 78 11.40 -4.79 6.88
C LEU A 78 12.21 -4.98 8.16
N GLY A 79 12.58 -3.87 8.82
CA GLY A 79 13.27 -3.90 10.10
C GLY A 79 12.36 -4.16 11.30
N ASP A 80 11.06 -4.20 11.12
CA ASP A 80 10.07 -4.41 12.19
C ASP A 80 9.39 -5.77 11.98
N PRO A 81 9.73 -6.79 12.79
CA PRO A 81 9.16 -8.14 12.62
C PRO A 81 7.64 -8.19 12.68
N THR A 82 7.00 -7.24 13.34
CA THR A 82 5.54 -7.24 13.48
C THR A 82 4.82 -6.92 12.18
N VAL A 83 5.48 -6.20 11.26
CA VAL A 83 4.88 -5.76 10.00
C VAL A 83 5.68 -6.16 8.75
N ALA A 84 6.84 -6.80 8.92
CA ALA A 84 7.75 -7.10 7.81
C ALA A 84 7.12 -8.01 6.75
N SER A 85 6.19 -8.86 7.11
CA SER A 85 5.57 -9.84 6.21
C SER A 85 4.43 -9.29 5.37
N VAL A 86 3.98 -8.05 5.62
CA VAL A 86 2.87 -7.48 4.86
C VAL A 86 3.32 -7.21 3.42
N PRO A 87 2.58 -7.73 2.41
CA PRO A 87 2.94 -7.50 1.01
C PRO A 87 2.81 -6.02 0.63
N VAL A 88 3.74 -5.57 -0.22
CA VAL A 88 3.77 -4.18 -0.69
C VAL A 88 3.77 -4.16 -2.21
N ALA A 89 2.79 -3.46 -2.81
CA ALA A 89 2.79 -3.11 -4.22
C ALA A 89 3.22 -1.65 -4.34
N VAL A 90 4.15 -1.35 -5.23
CA VAL A 90 4.67 0.00 -5.40
C VAL A 90 4.03 0.72 -6.57
N MET A 91 3.82 2.02 -6.41
CA MET A 91 3.23 2.91 -7.40
C MET A 91 4.22 4.00 -7.73
N SER A 92 4.42 4.31 -9.01
CA SER A 92 5.27 5.43 -9.42
C SER A 92 5.09 5.75 -10.90
N GLY A 93 5.35 7.02 -11.25
CA GLY A 93 5.50 7.44 -12.65
C GLY A 93 6.93 7.34 -13.16
N ALA A 94 7.87 6.81 -12.38
CA ALA A 94 9.26 6.69 -12.77
C ALA A 94 9.47 5.63 -13.86
N THR A 95 10.43 5.86 -14.76
CA THR A 95 10.71 4.96 -15.86
C THR A 95 11.45 3.68 -15.41
N ASP A 96 12.08 3.71 -14.25
CA ASP A 96 12.83 2.59 -13.67
C ASP A 96 12.03 1.84 -12.58
N LEU A 97 10.70 1.90 -12.65
CA LEU A 97 9.82 1.33 -11.61
C LEU A 97 10.06 -0.15 -11.35
N GLU A 98 10.21 -0.96 -12.41
CA GLU A 98 10.44 -2.40 -12.27
C GLU A 98 11.72 -2.71 -11.49
N GLU A 99 12.80 -2.00 -11.79
CA GLU A 99 14.08 -2.18 -11.10
C GLU A 99 13.98 -1.80 -9.62
N ARG A 100 13.31 -0.67 -9.34
CA ARG A 100 13.08 -0.21 -7.97
C ARG A 100 12.21 -1.18 -7.19
N ALA A 101 11.16 -1.70 -7.82
CA ALA A 101 10.26 -2.67 -7.19
C ALA A 101 11.00 -3.95 -6.80
N GLN A 102 11.86 -4.47 -7.68
CA GLN A 102 12.66 -5.65 -7.39
C GLN A 102 13.63 -5.40 -6.23
N ALA A 103 14.28 -4.25 -6.22
CA ALA A 103 15.21 -3.89 -5.14
C ALA A 103 14.50 -3.78 -3.78
N LEU A 104 13.22 -3.43 -3.75
CA LEU A 104 12.42 -3.31 -2.55
C LEU A 104 11.69 -4.60 -2.16
N GLY A 105 11.75 -5.63 -2.98
CA GLY A 105 11.01 -6.86 -2.75
C GLY A 105 9.50 -6.68 -2.86
N ALA A 106 9.05 -5.76 -3.72
CA ALA A 106 7.63 -5.51 -3.92
C ALA A 106 6.97 -6.68 -4.65
N VAL A 107 5.71 -6.95 -4.33
CA VAL A 107 4.96 -8.05 -4.95
C VAL A 107 4.34 -7.66 -6.29
N ALA A 108 4.22 -6.37 -6.57
CA ALA A 108 3.68 -5.86 -7.82
C ALA A 108 4.13 -4.42 -8.07
N THR A 109 4.07 -4.02 -9.32
CA THR A 109 4.34 -2.66 -9.77
C THR A 109 3.09 -2.08 -10.40
N LEU A 110 2.77 -0.83 -10.06
CA LEU A 110 1.61 -0.12 -10.59
C LEU A 110 2.10 1.22 -11.18
N PRO A 111 2.40 1.24 -12.48
CA PRO A 111 2.82 2.50 -13.12
C PRO A 111 1.71 3.55 -13.06
N LYS A 112 2.08 4.79 -12.84
CA LYS A 112 1.14 5.91 -12.92
C LYS A 112 1.07 6.42 -14.37
N PRO A 113 -0.11 6.76 -14.87
CA PRO A 113 -1.43 6.70 -14.22
C PRO A 113 -1.87 5.26 -13.97
N ILE A 114 -2.51 5.04 -12.82
CA ILE A 114 -2.87 3.69 -12.37
C ILE A 114 -3.97 3.11 -13.26
N ASP A 115 -3.73 1.89 -13.77
CA ASP A 115 -4.75 1.09 -14.44
C ASP A 115 -5.61 0.41 -13.39
N CYS A 116 -6.89 0.75 -13.34
CA CYS A 116 -7.81 0.26 -12.30
C CYS A 116 -7.98 -1.25 -12.34
N ASP A 117 -8.01 -1.86 -13.52
CA ASP A 117 -8.16 -3.31 -13.65
C ASP A 117 -6.93 -4.05 -13.12
N VAL A 118 -5.74 -3.53 -13.43
CA VAL A 118 -4.49 -4.10 -12.93
C VAL A 118 -4.42 -3.97 -11.41
N LEU A 119 -4.78 -2.81 -10.88
CA LEU A 119 -4.83 -2.58 -9.43
C LEU A 119 -5.76 -3.58 -8.75
N LEU A 120 -6.97 -3.75 -9.25
CA LEU A 120 -7.95 -4.65 -8.66
C LEU A 120 -7.49 -6.10 -8.72
N ASP A 121 -6.83 -6.52 -9.80
CA ASP A 121 -6.26 -7.86 -9.88
C ASP A 121 -5.22 -8.11 -8.78
N VAL A 122 -4.35 -7.13 -8.53
CA VAL A 122 -3.36 -7.23 -7.45
C VAL A 122 -4.04 -7.30 -6.09
N VAL A 123 -5.00 -6.40 -5.84
CA VAL A 123 -5.72 -6.36 -4.57
C VAL A 123 -6.46 -7.68 -4.32
N ARG A 124 -7.13 -8.23 -5.32
CA ARG A 124 -7.85 -9.49 -5.19
C ARG A 124 -6.92 -10.66 -4.90
N ARG A 125 -5.71 -10.63 -5.43
CA ARG A 125 -4.72 -11.68 -5.19
C ARG A 125 -4.32 -11.78 -3.73
N TYR A 126 -4.23 -10.65 -3.04
CA TYR A 126 -3.75 -10.59 -1.65
C TYR A 126 -4.85 -10.39 -0.62
N CYS A 127 -6.03 -9.92 -1.02
CA CYS A 127 -7.08 -9.46 -0.11
C CYS A 127 -8.42 -10.18 -0.26
N ALA A 128 -8.53 -11.07 -1.20
CA ALA A 128 -9.79 -11.79 -1.42
C ALA A 128 -9.90 -13.07 -0.62
#